data_5dc2df4491c756e8007f376d45a1a774
#
_entry.id   5dc2df4491c756e8007f376d45a1a774
#
_cell.length_a   1.000
_cell.length_b   1.000
_cell.length_c   1.000
_cell.angle_alpha   90.00
_cell.angle_beta   90.00
_cell.angle_gamma   90.00
#
_symmetry.space_group_name_H-M   'P 1'
#
loop_
_entity.id
_entity.type
_entity.pdbx_description
1 polymer ?
#
loop_
_entity_poly.entity_id
_entity_poly.type
_entity_poly.pdbx_seq_one_letter_code
_entity_poly.pdbx_strand_id
1 'polypeptide(L)'
;MESFVPTSTDPIIPASSNLSLLQDDSSGLILVLEAPDETSYEIHFPGHLAYMVTDEGDRLRSMEYLTGRAATPVGCIENSKWKGWFVEESLGIREADQLIHWCIVTPNDIIDIIALESPVVKVRAGNA
;
A
#
# COMPACT_ATOMS: atom_id res chain seq x y z
N MET A 1 17.02 -3.14 -9.60
CA MET A 1 15.72 -3.73 -10.00
C MET A 1 14.73 -3.66 -8.86
N GLU A 2 13.53 -3.20 -9.16
CA GLU A 2 12.47 -3.12 -8.14
C GLU A 2 12.02 -4.50 -7.72
N SER A 3 11.70 -4.66 -6.43
CA SER A 3 11.17 -5.92 -5.91
C SER A 3 10.12 -5.65 -4.83
N PHE A 4 9.14 -6.56 -4.76
CA PHE A 4 8.09 -6.51 -3.73
C PHE A 4 8.52 -7.38 -2.55
N VAL A 5 8.57 -6.79 -1.37
CA VAL A 5 8.89 -7.50 -0.13
C VAL A 5 7.60 -7.62 0.68
N PRO A 6 7.05 -8.84 0.81
CA PRO A 6 5.83 -9.04 1.60
C PRO A 6 6.02 -8.59 3.04
N THR A 7 4.99 -7.96 3.58
CA THR A 7 4.97 -7.50 4.97
C THR A 7 3.83 -8.18 5.71
N SER A 8 4.15 -8.83 6.81
CA SER A 8 3.12 -9.43 7.66
C SER A 8 2.32 -8.33 8.36
N THR A 9 1.02 -8.53 8.42
CA THR A 9 0.11 -7.64 9.15
C THR A 9 -0.57 -8.41 10.26
N ASP A 10 -0.97 -7.71 11.32
CA ASP A 10 -1.78 -8.26 12.40
C ASP A 10 -2.93 -7.28 12.65
N PRO A 11 -4.14 -7.66 12.30
CA PRO A 11 -4.59 -8.94 11.74
C PRO A 11 -4.10 -9.22 10.32
N ILE A 12 -4.10 -10.49 9.94
CA ILE A 12 -3.73 -10.92 8.59
C ILE A 12 -4.87 -10.59 7.63
N ILE A 13 -4.53 -9.94 6.52
CA ILE A 13 -5.49 -9.57 5.49
C ILE A 13 -5.41 -10.57 4.34
N PRO A 14 -6.52 -11.23 3.96
CA PRO A 14 -6.50 -12.13 2.82
C PRO A 14 -6.12 -11.42 1.52
N ALA A 15 -5.28 -12.07 0.71
CA ALA A 15 -4.81 -11.50 -0.56
C ALA A 15 -5.93 -11.23 -1.57
N SER A 16 -7.06 -11.92 -1.44
CA SER A 16 -8.22 -11.74 -2.31
C SER A 16 -9.15 -10.60 -1.87
N SER A 17 -8.72 -9.80 -0.90
CA SER A 17 -9.51 -8.66 -0.43
C SER A 17 -9.50 -7.52 -1.45
N ASN A 18 -10.65 -6.86 -1.60
CA ASN A 18 -10.81 -5.76 -2.55
C ASN A 18 -10.83 -4.41 -1.84
N LEU A 19 -10.35 -3.37 -2.53
CA LEU A 19 -10.43 -2.02 -2.02
C LEU A 19 -11.88 -1.54 -2.05
N SER A 20 -12.41 -1.16 -0.89
CA SER A 20 -13.78 -0.65 -0.78
C SER A 20 -13.83 0.84 -0.47
N LEU A 21 -12.76 1.40 0.12
CA LEU A 21 -12.70 2.82 0.47
C LEU A 21 -11.26 3.28 0.50
N LEU A 22 -11.03 4.48 -0.02
CA LEU A 22 -9.78 5.22 0.18
C LEU A 22 -10.17 6.64 0.60
N GLN A 23 -9.63 7.09 1.73
CA GLN A 23 -9.94 8.40 2.28
C GLN A 23 -8.65 9.09 2.73
N ASP A 24 -8.45 10.29 2.25
CA ASP A 24 -7.32 11.13 2.63
C ASP A 24 -7.86 12.35 3.36
N ASP A 25 -7.50 12.49 4.63
CA ASP A 25 -7.93 13.62 5.45
C ASP A 25 -6.82 14.02 6.44
N SER A 26 -7.14 14.91 7.38
CA SER A 26 -6.16 15.42 8.34
C SER A 26 -5.59 14.34 9.27
N SER A 27 -6.24 13.19 9.39
CA SER A 27 -5.73 12.07 10.21
C SER A 27 -4.78 11.16 9.45
N GLY A 28 -4.66 11.33 8.15
CA GLY A 28 -3.82 10.54 7.29
C GLY A 28 -4.61 9.86 6.18
N LEU A 29 -4.00 8.84 5.57
CA LEU A 29 -4.61 8.05 4.50
C LEU A 29 -5.20 6.78 5.09
N ILE A 30 -6.46 6.54 4.83
CA ILE A 30 -7.17 5.34 5.28
C ILE A 30 -7.61 4.54 4.06
N LEU A 31 -7.25 3.27 4.06
CA LEU A 31 -7.70 2.30 3.07
C LEU A 31 -8.54 1.25 3.78
N VAL A 32 -9.65 0.86 3.18
CA VAL A 32 -10.45 -0.25 3.69
C VAL A 32 -10.49 -1.35 2.64
N LEU A 33 -10.04 -2.52 3.03
CA LEU A 33 -10.10 -3.72 2.18
C LEU A 33 -11.18 -4.64 2.72
N GLU A 34 -12.02 -5.12 1.84
CA GLU A 34 -13.08 -6.07 2.19
C GLU A 34 -12.71 -7.47 1.70
N ALA A 35 -12.65 -8.41 2.63
CA ALA A 35 -12.34 -9.80 2.34
C ALA A 35 -13.58 -10.53 1.78
N PRO A 36 -13.38 -11.71 1.15
CA PRO A 36 -14.51 -12.50 0.63
C PRO A 36 -15.56 -12.88 1.67
N ASP A 37 -15.17 -12.97 2.95
CA ASP A 37 -16.11 -13.27 4.04
C ASP A 37 -16.79 -12.01 4.61
N GLU A 38 -16.66 -10.88 3.90
CA GLU A 38 -17.21 -9.57 4.27
C GLU A 38 -16.54 -8.89 5.45
N THR A 39 -15.45 -9.44 5.98
CA THR A 39 -14.64 -8.76 6.99
C THR A 39 -13.95 -7.56 6.35
N SER A 40 -14.06 -6.40 7.01
CA SER A 40 -13.39 -5.19 6.56
C SER A 40 -12.13 -4.94 7.39
N TYR A 41 -11.04 -4.67 6.70
CA TYR A 41 -9.75 -4.35 7.31
C TYR A 41 -9.40 -2.90 6.99
N GLU A 42 -9.03 -2.15 8.02
CA GLU A 42 -8.59 -0.78 7.85
C GLU A 42 -7.07 -0.72 7.91
N ILE A 43 -6.48 -0.08 6.90
CA ILE A 43 -5.04 0.19 6.86
C ILE A 43 -4.89 1.71 6.93
N HIS A 44 -4.31 2.20 8.01
CA HIS A 44 -4.17 3.63 8.28
C HIS A 44 -2.70 4.04 8.19
N PHE A 45 -2.40 4.98 7.32
CA PHE A 45 -1.08 5.58 7.17
C PHE A 45 -1.10 6.99 7.75
N PRO A 46 -0.68 7.18 9.02
CA PRO A 46 -0.73 8.51 9.63
C PRO A 46 0.33 9.47 9.06
N GLY A 47 1.40 8.93 8.51
CA GLY A 47 2.52 9.71 7.96
C GLY A 47 2.68 9.61 6.45
N HIS A 48 1.59 9.49 5.70
CA HIS A 48 1.68 9.41 4.24
C HIS A 48 2.10 10.76 3.64
N LEU A 49 2.89 10.71 2.58
CA LEU A 49 3.35 11.88 1.85
C LEU A 49 2.82 11.92 0.43
N ALA A 50 2.63 10.77 -0.19
CA ALA A 50 2.12 10.64 -1.54
C ALA A 50 1.46 9.29 -1.70
N TYR A 51 0.49 9.22 -2.60
CA TYR A 51 -0.09 7.94 -2.97
C TYR A 51 -0.61 8.00 -4.40
N MET A 52 -0.73 6.83 -5.02
CA MET A 52 -1.42 6.71 -6.29
C MET A 52 -2.18 5.39 -6.33
N VAL A 53 -3.32 5.44 -6.99
CA VAL A 53 -4.15 4.26 -7.22
C VAL A 53 -4.20 4.02 -8.71
N THR A 54 -3.88 2.80 -9.13
CA THR A 54 -3.93 2.44 -10.53
C THR A 54 -4.68 1.12 -10.69
N ASP A 55 -5.32 0.95 -11.84
CA ASP A 55 -5.90 -0.32 -12.21
C ASP A 55 -4.79 -1.34 -12.45
N GLU A 56 -4.94 -2.53 -11.91
CA GLU A 56 -3.94 -3.59 -12.06
C GLU A 56 -3.65 -3.89 -13.54
N GLY A 57 -4.66 -3.81 -14.41
CA GLY A 57 -4.51 -4.04 -15.84
C GLY A 57 -3.62 -3.02 -16.55
N ASP A 58 -3.39 -1.86 -15.94
CA ASP A 58 -2.53 -0.82 -16.50
C ASP A 58 -1.10 -0.87 -15.96
N ARG A 59 -0.79 -1.86 -15.12
CA ARG A 59 0.51 -1.98 -14.47
C ARG A 59 1.28 -3.23 -14.91
N LEU A 60 1.25 -3.53 -16.19
CA LEU A 60 1.86 -4.76 -16.74
C LEU A 60 3.36 -4.87 -16.42
N ARG A 61 4.07 -3.77 -16.48
CA ARG A 61 5.50 -3.76 -16.13
C ARG A 61 5.75 -4.06 -14.67
N SER A 62 4.92 -3.50 -13.78
CA SER A 62 5.04 -3.75 -12.34
C SER A 62 4.71 -5.19 -11.97
N MET A 63 3.85 -5.84 -12.75
CA MET A 63 3.49 -7.23 -12.49
C MET A 63 4.68 -8.18 -12.56
N GLU A 64 5.78 -7.79 -13.22
CA GLU A 64 7.00 -8.59 -13.25
C GLU A 64 7.54 -8.87 -11.84
N TYR A 65 7.40 -7.92 -10.91
CA TYR A 65 7.83 -8.11 -9.52
C TYR A 65 6.68 -8.29 -8.54
N LEU A 66 5.45 -8.05 -8.95
CA LEU A 66 4.27 -8.21 -8.07
C LEU A 66 3.66 -9.60 -8.14
N THR A 67 3.85 -10.34 -9.24
CA THR A 67 3.24 -11.66 -9.43
C THR A 67 3.78 -12.72 -8.47
N GLY A 68 5.03 -12.60 -8.03
CA GLY A 68 5.66 -13.56 -7.11
C GLY A 68 5.41 -13.28 -5.64
N ARG A 69 4.52 -12.34 -5.30
CA ARG A 69 4.26 -12.00 -3.90
C ARG A 69 3.62 -13.16 -3.15
N ALA A 70 3.91 -13.24 -1.83
CA ALA A 70 3.26 -14.21 -0.96
C ALA A 70 1.76 -13.91 -0.82
N ALA A 71 1.04 -14.74 -0.07
CA ALA A 71 -0.41 -14.60 0.11
C ALA A 71 -0.77 -13.40 1.01
N THR A 72 -0.22 -12.24 0.72
CA THR A 72 -0.51 -10.99 1.41
C THR A 72 -0.70 -9.87 0.39
N PRO A 73 -1.67 -8.98 0.62
CA PRO A 73 -1.82 -7.82 -0.26
C PRO A 73 -0.86 -6.68 0.08
N VAL A 74 -0.16 -6.74 1.22
CA VAL A 74 0.65 -5.62 1.73
C VAL A 74 2.13 -5.95 1.65
N GLY A 75 2.90 -5.02 1.15
CA GLY A 75 4.35 -5.14 1.11
C GLY A 75 5.02 -3.80 0.88
N CYS A 76 6.34 -3.86 0.74
CA CYS A 76 7.16 -2.70 0.43
C CYS A 76 7.87 -2.92 -0.89
N ILE A 77 8.16 -1.85 -1.62
CA ILE A 77 8.93 -1.92 -2.86
C ILE A 77 10.37 -1.49 -2.56
N GLU A 78 11.31 -2.42 -2.73
CA GLU A 78 12.73 -2.11 -2.65
C GLU A 78 13.22 -1.61 -4.01
N ASN A 79 14.22 -0.74 -3.99
CA ASN A 79 14.78 -0.09 -5.18
C ASN A 79 13.71 0.65 -5.99
N SER A 80 12.80 1.29 -5.29
CA SER A 80 11.65 1.97 -5.88
C SER A 80 12.07 3.17 -6.73
N LYS A 81 11.71 3.14 -8.00
CA LYS A 81 11.94 4.26 -8.92
C LYS A 81 11.04 5.45 -8.56
N TRP A 82 9.81 5.17 -8.16
CA TRP A 82 8.86 6.22 -7.79
C TRP A 82 9.33 6.95 -6.53
N LYS A 83 9.82 6.22 -5.53
CA LYS A 83 10.40 6.85 -4.33
C LYS A 83 11.62 7.70 -4.70
N GLY A 84 12.47 7.18 -5.59
CA GLY A 84 13.63 7.93 -6.08
C GLY A 84 13.22 9.23 -6.74
N TRP A 85 12.21 9.19 -7.60
CA TRP A 85 11.65 10.38 -8.23
C TRP A 85 11.11 11.36 -7.18
N PHE A 86 10.38 10.86 -6.18
CA PHE A 86 9.82 11.70 -5.12
C PHE A 86 10.89 12.43 -4.33
N VAL A 87 11.95 11.72 -3.95
CA VAL A 87 13.09 12.31 -3.22
C VAL A 87 13.76 13.40 -4.07
N GLU A 88 13.98 13.12 -5.34
CA GLU A 88 14.59 14.06 -6.28
C GLU A 88 13.73 15.32 -6.45
N GLU A 89 12.40 15.15 -6.57
CA GLU A 89 11.47 16.28 -6.66
C GLU A 89 11.47 17.15 -5.41
N SER A 90 11.81 16.59 -4.27
CA SER A 90 11.83 17.33 -3.00
C SER A 90 13.06 18.22 -2.82
N LEU A 91 14.04 18.16 -3.73
CA LEU A 91 15.26 18.95 -3.70
C LEU A 91 15.98 18.91 -2.35
N GLY A 92 16.08 17.72 -1.76
CA GLY A 92 16.80 17.50 -0.51
C GLY A 92 15.97 17.66 0.76
N ILE A 93 14.69 18.00 0.66
CA ILE A 93 13.80 18.06 1.83
C ILE A 93 13.58 16.66 2.41
N ARG A 94 13.48 15.66 1.53
CA ARG A 94 13.28 14.27 1.92
C ARG A 94 14.52 13.44 1.64
N GLU A 95 14.81 12.52 2.56
CA GLU A 95 15.90 11.56 2.41
C GLU A 95 15.34 10.17 2.17
N ALA A 96 15.92 9.44 1.23
CA ALA A 96 15.39 8.14 0.79
C ALA A 96 15.29 7.11 1.92
N ASP A 97 16.26 7.12 2.85
CA ASP A 97 16.29 6.15 3.95
C ASP A 97 15.26 6.43 5.05
N GLN A 98 14.61 7.58 5.00
CA GLN A 98 13.53 7.93 5.92
C GLN A 98 12.15 7.59 5.37
N LEU A 99 12.09 7.16 4.12
CA LEU A 99 10.84 6.91 3.41
C LEU A 99 10.70 5.44 3.05
N ILE A 100 9.47 4.95 3.13
CA ILE A 100 9.14 3.60 2.69
C ILE A 100 8.07 3.71 1.61
N HIS A 101 8.30 3.00 0.51
CA HIS A 101 7.30 2.82 -0.53
C HIS A 101 6.48 1.56 -0.21
N TRP A 102 5.31 1.76 0.34
CA TRP A 102 4.35 0.70 0.59
C TRP A 102 3.57 0.41 -0.69
N CYS A 103 3.23 -0.84 -0.89
CA CYS A 103 2.43 -1.25 -2.04
C CYS A 103 1.35 -2.22 -1.57
N ILE A 104 0.10 -1.89 -1.88
CA ILE A 104 -1.04 -2.74 -1.56
C ILE A 104 -1.63 -3.21 -2.88
N VAL A 105 -1.67 -4.53 -3.06
CA VAL A 105 -2.13 -5.16 -4.29
C VAL A 105 -3.43 -5.88 -4.01
N THR A 106 -4.47 -5.47 -4.71
CA THR A 106 -5.77 -6.13 -4.66
C THR A 106 -6.04 -6.78 -6.02
N PRO A 107 -7.10 -7.58 -6.16
CA PRO A 107 -7.42 -8.17 -7.48
C PRO A 107 -7.63 -7.15 -8.60
N ASN A 108 -8.04 -5.92 -8.28
CA ASN A 108 -8.34 -4.90 -9.28
C ASN A 108 -7.46 -3.68 -9.24
N ASP A 109 -6.80 -3.41 -8.10
CA ASP A 109 -6.09 -2.16 -7.88
C ASP A 109 -4.69 -2.39 -7.34
N ILE A 110 -3.79 -1.46 -7.70
CA ILE A 110 -2.48 -1.35 -7.06
C ILE A 110 -2.44 0.02 -6.41
N ILE A 111 -2.22 0.05 -5.09
CA ILE A 111 -2.13 1.29 -4.34
C ILE A 111 -0.69 1.43 -3.85
N ASP A 112 -0.03 2.49 -4.30
CA ASP A 112 1.33 2.81 -3.90
C ASP A 112 1.30 3.99 -2.93
N ILE A 113 2.03 3.88 -1.82
CA ILE A 113 2.06 4.92 -0.79
C ILE A 113 3.51 5.17 -0.38
N ILE A 114 3.91 6.44 -0.35
CA ILE A 114 5.19 6.84 0.24
C ILE A 114 4.87 7.42 1.61
N ALA A 115 5.45 6.84 2.65
CA ALA A 115 5.15 7.23 4.02
C ALA A 115 6.39 7.25 4.90
N LEU A 116 6.30 8.04 5.98
CA LEU A 116 7.35 8.14 7.00
C LEU A 116 7.23 7.04 8.04
N GLU A 117 6.05 6.51 8.24
CA GLU A 117 5.75 5.54 9.29
C GLU A 117 5.03 4.33 8.73
N SER A 118 5.14 3.22 9.43
CA SER A 118 4.40 2.01 9.11
C SER A 118 2.91 2.21 9.31
N PRO A 119 2.07 1.55 8.52
CA PRO A 119 0.63 1.64 8.71
C PRO A 119 0.17 0.89 9.95
N VAL A 120 -0.98 1.27 10.46
CA VAL A 120 -1.69 0.57 11.51
C VAL A 120 -2.84 -0.19 10.86
N VAL A 121 -2.90 -1.49 11.12
CA VAL A 121 -3.93 -2.37 10.56
C VAL A 121 -4.87 -2.83 11.66
N LYS A 122 -6.15 -2.77 11.39
CA LYS A 122 -7.16 -3.28 12.32
C LYS A 122 -8.38 -3.83 11.57
N VAL A 123 -9.11 -4.73 12.23
CA VAL A 123 -10.43 -5.13 11.75
C VAL A 123 -11.38 -3.97 12.06
N ARG A 124 -12.09 -3.51 11.04
CA ARG A 124 -13.06 -2.46 11.22
C ARG A 124 -14.31 -3.06 11.88
N ALA A 125 -14.86 -2.34 12.86
CA ALA A 125 -16.09 -2.78 13.52
C ALA A 125 -17.16 -3.02 12.46
N GLY A 126 -17.65 -4.25 12.42
CA GLY A 126 -18.67 -4.62 11.45
C GLY A 126 -19.93 -3.82 11.64
N ASN A 127 -20.61 -3.56 10.52
CA ASN A 127 -21.95 -3.03 10.58
C ASN A 127 -22.84 -4.11 11.14
N ALA A 128 -23.37 -3.85 12.30
CA ALA A 128 -24.34 -4.75 12.89
C ALA A 128 -25.55 -4.85 12.00
#